data_738eef7c6c6b7665cae8b2d314980728
#
_entry.id   738eef7c6c6b7665cae8b2d314980728
#
_cell.length_a   1.000
_cell.length_b   1.000
_cell.length_c   1.000
_cell.angle_alpha   90.00
_cell.angle_beta   90.00
_cell.angle_gamma   90.00
#
_symmetry.space_group_name_H-M   'P 1'
#
loop_
_entity.id
_entity.type
_entity.pdbx_description
1 polymer ?
#
loop_
_entity_poly.entity_id
_entity_poly.type
_entity_poly.pdbx_seq_one_letter_code
_entity_poly.pdbx_strand_id
1 'polypeptide(L)'
;MAAFLGTKKARKLPDVGARNGWYETLPAPAEALRIQGEVRHDWAVIGAGTCGLAVARRLAELHPDASIAVIEAGRVGHGTSGRNAGFMLSHHGVGRIDDLEIGRRSIRLFTLGHRYLRDIVEQHQIRCDWSDWGQIYVSATPQGAAHLDVVGKGLESLEVPIRRLGQDEMEAVIGSRFYDRGVRLAGSALVQPAAMMRGLGATLPPNVTLYEDSPVTELRAVAGFRLRCPEGEVAAGKLILANHVFAEEIGFARHRTVPIATFASLTRPLGEAEKAHLGAEKQFGLLPASPNGSTVRLTLDGRILMRNTMSYA
;
A
#
# COMPACT_ATOMS: atom_id res chain seq x y z
N MET A 1 29.85 -2.62 -6.81
CA MET A 1 30.15 -1.16 -6.82
C MET A 1 30.64 -0.61 -8.15
N ALA A 2 31.34 -1.38 -8.97
CA ALA A 2 31.89 -0.89 -10.26
C ALA A 2 30.89 -0.54 -11.38
N ALA A 3 29.63 -0.96 -11.29
CA ALA A 3 28.61 -0.72 -12.35
C ALA A 3 27.89 0.64 -12.24
N PHE A 4 28.27 1.49 -11.29
CA PHE A 4 27.54 2.74 -10.95
C PHE A 4 28.28 4.02 -11.34
N LEU A 5 29.36 3.92 -12.10
CA LEU A 5 30.11 5.09 -12.56
C LEU A 5 29.35 5.75 -13.71
N GLY A 6 28.66 6.85 -13.43
CA GLY A 6 28.02 7.69 -14.44
C GLY A 6 26.75 8.38 -13.96
N THR A 7 26.25 9.27 -14.81
CA THR A 7 24.99 9.97 -14.63
C THR A 7 23.84 9.11 -15.12
N LYS A 8 22.79 8.96 -14.31
CA LYS A 8 21.54 8.29 -14.68
C LYS A 8 20.44 9.34 -14.74
N LYS A 9 19.83 9.54 -15.91
CA LYS A 9 18.68 10.41 -16.09
C LYS A 9 17.40 9.58 -16.07
N ALA A 10 16.37 10.07 -15.39
CA ALA A 10 15.05 9.47 -15.43
C ALA A 10 14.48 9.60 -16.85
N ARG A 11 14.04 8.47 -17.42
CA ARG A 11 13.41 8.44 -18.76
C ARG A 11 11.93 8.82 -18.67
N LYS A 12 11.30 8.48 -17.56
CA LYS A 12 9.89 8.80 -17.26
C LYS A 12 9.75 9.11 -15.78
N LEU A 13 8.92 10.07 -15.45
CA LEU A 13 8.55 10.42 -14.09
C LEU A 13 7.15 9.88 -13.77
N PRO A 14 6.80 9.70 -12.48
CA PRO A 14 5.44 9.36 -12.08
C PRO A 14 4.44 10.41 -12.59
N ASP A 15 3.27 9.95 -13.04
CA ASP A 15 2.14 10.84 -13.26
C ASP A 15 1.52 11.24 -11.91
N VAL A 16 1.83 12.44 -11.47
CA VAL A 16 1.32 13.00 -10.21
C VAL A 16 -0.02 13.73 -10.38
N GLY A 17 -0.51 13.88 -11.62
CA GLY A 17 -1.78 14.54 -11.95
C GLY A 17 -2.99 13.58 -11.95
N ALA A 18 -2.77 12.27 -12.01
CA ALA A 18 -3.85 11.31 -12.09
C ALA A 18 -4.71 11.29 -10.80
N ARG A 19 -6.05 11.28 -10.98
CA ARG A 19 -7.00 11.29 -9.87
C ARG A 19 -6.81 10.09 -8.93
N ASN A 20 -7.01 10.34 -7.64
CA ASN A 20 -6.99 9.32 -6.59
C ASN A 20 -8.22 9.51 -5.70
N GLY A 21 -9.23 8.62 -5.84
CA GLY A 21 -10.50 8.72 -5.14
C GLY A 21 -10.37 8.78 -3.62
N TRP A 22 -9.43 8.05 -3.03
CA TRP A 22 -9.16 8.12 -1.60
C TRP A 22 -8.58 9.49 -1.19
N TYR A 23 -7.66 10.01 -1.99
CA TYR A 23 -7.02 11.29 -1.72
C TYR A 23 -7.99 12.46 -1.80
N GLU A 24 -8.94 12.38 -2.76
CA GLU A 24 -9.98 13.40 -2.96
C GLU A 24 -11.02 13.44 -1.82
N THR A 25 -11.11 12.39 -1.00
CA THR A 25 -11.97 12.42 0.19
C THR A 25 -11.32 13.08 1.41
N LEU A 26 -10.04 13.43 1.32
CA LEU A 26 -9.29 14.02 2.41
C LEU A 26 -9.27 15.55 2.32
N PRO A 27 -9.07 16.24 3.46
CA PRO A 27 -8.78 17.68 3.45
C PRO A 27 -7.56 18.00 2.59
N ALA A 28 -7.47 19.23 2.09
CA ALA A 28 -6.29 19.69 1.37
C ALA A 28 -5.02 19.40 2.19
N PRO A 29 -3.94 18.92 1.55
CA PRO A 29 -2.68 18.69 2.25
C PRO A 29 -2.05 20.01 2.69
N ALA A 30 -1.19 19.95 3.71
CA ALA A 30 -0.33 21.09 4.05
C ALA A 30 0.57 21.47 2.86
N GLU A 31 1.15 22.65 2.88
CA GLU A 31 2.11 23.08 1.86
C GLU A 31 3.30 22.10 1.79
N ALA A 32 3.74 21.81 0.57
CA ALA A 32 4.87 20.93 0.34
C ALA A 32 6.20 21.62 0.65
N LEU A 33 7.05 20.98 1.44
CA LEU A 33 8.45 21.34 1.49
C LEU A 33 9.12 20.79 0.22
N ARG A 34 9.58 21.68 -0.67
CA ARG A 34 10.27 21.32 -1.91
C ARG A 34 11.79 21.45 -1.76
N ILE A 35 12.51 20.67 -2.55
CA ILE A 35 13.96 20.83 -2.63
C ILE A 35 14.26 22.10 -3.43
N GLN A 36 14.88 23.08 -2.77
CA GLN A 36 15.35 24.32 -3.38
C GLN A 36 16.85 24.50 -3.11
N GLY A 37 17.61 24.85 -4.15
CA GLY A 37 19.06 24.96 -4.04
C GLY A 37 19.76 23.62 -3.73
N GLU A 38 20.91 23.67 -3.06
CA GLU A 38 21.64 22.48 -2.63
C GLU A 38 21.35 22.18 -1.15
N VAL A 39 20.83 20.97 -0.87
CA VAL A 39 20.65 20.45 0.48
C VAL A 39 21.52 19.22 0.71
N ARG A 40 21.93 18.97 1.95
CA ARG A 40 22.84 17.87 2.32
C ARG A 40 22.25 17.03 3.42
N HIS A 41 22.31 15.71 3.22
CA HIS A 41 21.88 14.71 4.20
C HIS A 41 22.86 13.53 4.23
N ASP A 42 22.87 12.78 5.33
CA ASP A 42 23.67 11.55 5.42
C ASP A 42 23.05 10.45 4.56
N TRP A 43 21.71 10.40 4.51
CA TRP A 43 20.93 9.43 3.74
C TRP A 43 19.90 10.12 2.86
N ALA A 44 19.68 9.56 1.68
CA ALA A 44 18.54 9.89 0.84
C ALA A 44 17.71 8.64 0.56
N VAL A 45 16.38 8.77 0.64
CA VAL A 45 15.40 7.74 0.29
C VAL A 45 14.53 8.31 -0.83
N ILE A 46 14.57 7.70 -2.02
CA ILE A 46 13.71 8.12 -3.14
C ILE A 46 12.40 7.36 -3.08
N GLY A 47 11.30 8.09 -2.92
CA GLY A 47 9.92 7.60 -2.82
C GLY A 47 9.42 7.55 -1.38
N ALA A 48 8.30 8.23 -1.12
CA ALA A 48 7.58 8.24 0.17
C ALA A 48 6.35 7.31 0.17
N GLY A 49 6.46 6.18 -0.51
CA GLY A 49 5.52 5.07 -0.39
C GLY A 49 5.72 4.29 0.91
N THR A 50 4.95 3.21 1.10
CA THR A 50 5.01 2.38 2.32
C THR A 50 6.45 1.96 2.67
N CYS A 51 7.21 1.46 1.69
CA CYS A 51 8.59 1.04 1.92
C CYS A 51 9.50 2.21 2.29
N GLY A 52 9.40 3.34 1.58
CA GLY A 52 10.27 4.51 1.83
C GLY A 52 10.05 5.12 3.20
N LEU A 53 8.80 5.33 3.60
CA LEU A 53 8.47 5.86 4.94
C LEU A 53 8.87 4.89 6.06
N ALA A 54 8.66 3.58 5.88
CA ALA A 54 9.07 2.57 6.87
C ALA A 54 10.60 2.53 7.02
N VAL A 55 11.33 2.55 5.91
CA VAL A 55 12.81 2.58 5.92
C VAL A 55 13.33 3.85 6.56
N ALA A 56 12.79 5.02 6.19
CA ALA A 56 13.23 6.30 6.74
C ALA A 56 13.02 6.36 8.26
N ARG A 57 11.84 5.92 8.75
CA ARG A 57 11.55 5.83 10.18
C ARG A 57 12.54 4.90 10.90
N ARG A 58 12.77 3.71 10.34
CA ARG A 58 13.67 2.74 10.96
C ARG A 58 15.14 3.20 10.94
N LEU A 59 15.57 3.86 9.87
CA LEU A 59 16.91 4.48 9.83
C LEU A 59 17.07 5.56 10.89
N ALA A 60 16.04 6.40 11.07
CA ALA A 60 16.07 7.46 12.09
C ALA A 60 16.19 6.90 13.51
N GLU A 61 15.50 5.78 13.80
CA GLU A 61 15.61 5.08 15.09
C GLU A 61 17.02 4.49 15.31
N LEU A 62 17.60 3.89 14.27
CA LEU A 62 18.91 3.23 14.34
C LEU A 62 20.09 4.20 14.28
N HIS A 63 19.90 5.38 13.71
CA HIS A 63 20.91 6.41 13.50
C HIS A 63 20.36 7.78 13.91
N PRO A 64 20.14 8.02 15.22
CA PRO A 64 19.47 9.24 15.70
C PRO A 64 20.24 10.54 15.36
N ASP A 65 21.55 10.46 15.18
CA ASP A 65 22.40 11.60 14.83
C ASP A 65 22.52 11.84 13.32
N ALA A 66 22.00 10.92 12.49
CA ALA A 66 22.06 11.04 11.04
C ALA A 66 20.86 11.83 10.48
N SER A 67 21.12 12.69 9.52
CA SER A 67 20.10 13.41 8.76
C SER A 67 19.60 12.56 7.58
N ILE A 68 18.28 12.47 7.39
CA ILE A 68 17.65 11.62 6.38
C ILE A 68 16.71 12.46 5.52
N ALA A 69 16.93 12.48 4.20
CA ALA A 69 16.00 13.04 3.24
C ALA A 69 15.08 11.94 2.69
N VAL A 70 13.77 12.13 2.75
CA VAL A 70 12.80 11.36 1.96
C VAL A 70 12.33 12.26 0.82
N ILE A 71 12.45 11.78 -0.43
CA ILE A 71 12.21 12.58 -1.63
C ILE A 71 11.06 11.94 -2.41
N GLU A 72 9.94 12.64 -2.47
CA GLU A 72 8.72 12.18 -3.15
C GLU A 72 8.47 13.04 -4.40
N ALA A 73 8.13 12.36 -5.49
CA ALA A 73 7.88 13.03 -6.77
C ALA A 73 6.62 13.89 -6.77
N GLY A 74 5.59 13.47 -6.04
CA GLY A 74 4.35 14.21 -5.84
C GLY A 74 4.05 14.38 -4.36
N ARG A 75 2.79 14.10 -3.97
CA ARG A 75 2.33 14.19 -2.57
C ARG A 75 2.23 12.80 -1.95
N VAL A 76 2.64 12.68 -0.69
CA VAL A 76 2.52 11.41 0.06
C VAL A 76 1.06 10.94 0.09
N GLY A 77 0.87 9.66 -0.20
CA GLY A 77 -0.46 9.06 -0.31
C GLY A 77 -1.14 9.23 -1.67
N HIS A 78 -0.57 10.00 -2.59
CA HIS A 78 -1.10 10.14 -3.95
C HIS A 78 -0.69 8.99 -4.87
N GLY A 79 0.45 8.35 -4.64
CA GLY A 79 0.95 7.20 -5.39
C GLY A 79 0.26 5.87 -5.04
N THR A 80 0.82 4.75 -5.52
CA THR A 80 0.24 3.40 -5.39
C THR A 80 -0.04 2.97 -3.95
N SER A 81 0.77 3.42 -2.99
CA SER A 81 0.57 3.12 -1.57
C SER A 81 -0.71 3.73 -0.99
N GLY A 82 -1.19 4.84 -1.54
CA GLY A 82 -2.46 5.47 -1.16
C GLY A 82 -3.61 5.21 -2.14
N ARG A 83 -3.42 4.40 -3.19
CA ARG A 83 -4.44 4.07 -4.21
C ARG A 83 -4.97 2.65 -4.13
N ASN A 84 -4.41 1.82 -3.26
CA ASN A 84 -4.84 0.43 -3.12
C ASN A 84 -6.23 0.33 -2.46
N ALA A 85 -6.77 -0.88 -2.38
CA ALA A 85 -8.10 -1.08 -1.80
C ALA A 85 -8.16 -0.99 -0.26
N GLY A 86 -7.04 -0.69 0.40
CA GLY A 86 -6.97 -0.44 1.84
C GLY A 86 -7.03 -1.68 2.72
N PHE A 87 -6.57 -2.82 2.21
CA PHE A 87 -6.44 -4.04 3.00
C PHE A 87 -5.03 -4.15 3.60
N MET A 88 -4.97 -4.28 4.90
CA MET A 88 -3.79 -4.64 5.67
C MET A 88 -3.86 -6.15 5.93
N LEU A 89 -3.25 -6.94 5.04
CA LEU A 89 -3.35 -8.39 5.10
C LEU A 89 -2.49 -8.98 6.20
N SER A 90 -2.98 -10.01 6.88
CA SER A 90 -2.24 -10.76 7.91
C SER A 90 -1.40 -11.92 7.36
N HIS A 91 -1.46 -12.19 6.06
CA HIS A 91 -0.76 -13.28 5.39
C HIS A 91 -0.49 -12.94 3.93
N HIS A 92 0.47 -13.64 3.32
CA HIS A 92 0.80 -13.47 1.92
C HIS A 92 -0.02 -14.43 1.04
N GLY A 93 -0.72 -13.82 0.08
CA GLY A 93 -1.28 -14.53 -1.08
C GLY A 93 -2.40 -15.52 -0.78
N VAL A 94 -3.14 -15.80 -1.84
CA VAL A 94 -4.19 -16.82 -1.89
C VAL A 94 -3.69 -17.90 -2.82
N GLY A 95 -3.04 -18.92 -2.30
CA GLY A 95 -2.52 -19.97 -3.14
C GLY A 95 -2.25 -21.24 -2.36
N ARG A 96 -1.85 -22.25 -3.10
CA ARG A 96 -1.37 -23.49 -2.51
C ARG A 96 -0.12 -23.18 -1.68
N ILE A 97 -0.13 -23.65 -0.42
CA ILE A 97 1.02 -23.55 0.47
C ILE A 97 1.78 -24.87 0.32
N ASP A 98 2.83 -24.83 -0.47
CA ASP A 98 3.67 -26.01 -0.74
C ASP A 98 4.74 -26.22 0.35
N ASP A 99 5.08 -25.16 1.11
CA ASP A 99 6.06 -25.19 2.19
C ASP A 99 5.49 -24.51 3.44
N LEU A 100 5.18 -25.33 4.46
CA LEU A 100 4.61 -24.85 5.73
C LEU A 100 5.58 -23.99 6.54
N GLU A 101 6.90 -24.20 6.42
CA GLU A 101 7.88 -23.39 7.15
C GLU A 101 7.94 -21.98 6.56
N ILE A 102 7.99 -21.86 5.21
CA ILE A 102 7.91 -20.59 4.52
C ILE A 102 6.57 -19.90 4.84
N GLY A 103 5.46 -20.65 4.84
CA GLY A 103 4.14 -20.14 5.19
C GLY A 103 4.10 -19.56 6.62
N ARG A 104 4.57 -20.31 7.63
CA ARG A 104 4.65 -19.84 9.02
C ARG A 104 5.56 -18.63 9.20
N ARG A 105 6.72 -18.62 8.52
CA ARG A 105 7.63 -17.48 8.53
C ARG A 105 6.96 -16.25 7.94
N SER A 106 6.26 -16.41 6.82
CA SER A 106 5.51 -15.35 6.18
C SER A 106 4.47 -14.74 7.14
N ILE A 107 3.62 -15.57 7.75
CA ILE A 107 2.60 -15.10 8.71
C ILE A 107 3.25 -14.31 9.86
N ARG A 108 4.36 -14.82 10.44
CA ARG A 108 5.09 -14.10 11.50
C ARG A 108 5.54 -12.71 11.04
N LEU A 109 6.08 -12.59 9.82
CA LEU A 109 6.53 -11.30 9.27
C LEU A 109 5.35 -10.34 9.05
N PHE A 110 4.24 -10.83 8.49
CA PHE A 110 3.03 -10.02 8.31
C PHE A 110 2.45 -9.55 9.64
N THR A 111 2.37 -10.45 10.63
CA THR A 111 1.89 -10.12 11.98
C THR A 111 2.76 -9.06 12.66
N LEU A 112 4.09 -9.17 12.54
CA LEU A 112 5.03 -8.18 13.08
C LEU A 112 4.87 -6.83 12.37
N GLY A 113 4.80 -6.83 11.03
CA GLY A 113 4.60 -5.60 10.25
C GLY A 113 3.27 -4.92 10.55
N HIS A 114 2.19 -5.72 10.71
CA HIS A 114 0.87 -5.23 11.07
C HIS A 114 0.86 -4.59 12.46
N ARG A 115 1.48 -5.24 13.45
CA ARG A 115 1.62 -4.71 14.82
C ARG A 115 2.43 -3.42 14.82
N TYR A 116 3.61 -3.42 14.19
CA TYR A 116 4.46 -2.24 14.09
C TYR A 116 3.72 -1.04 13.49
N LEU A 117 2.95 -1.27 12.42
CA LEU A 117 2.19 -0.20 11.78
C LEU A 117 1.02 0.28 12.66
N ARG A 118 0.33 -0.64 13.34
CA ARG A 118 -0.73 -0.30 14.30
C ARG A 118 -0.19 0.57 15.43
N ASP A 119 0.94 0.16 16.03
CA ASP A 119 1.57 0.90 17.12
C ASP A 119 1.86 2.35 16.72
N ILE A 120 2.37 2.57 15.49
CA ILE A 120 2.59 3.93 14.96
C ILE A 120 1.28 4.69 14.79
N VAL A 121 0.26 4.05 14.21
CA VAL A 121 -1.06 4.66 13.99
C VAL A 121 -1.69 5.08 15.31
N GLU A 122 -1.64 4.24 16.33
CA GLU A 122 -2.18 4.52 17.66
C GLU A 122 -1.34 5.58 18.40
N GLN A 123 -0.02 5.43 18.45
CA GLN A 123 0.89 6.37 19.11
C GLN A 123 0.74 7.80 18.59
N HIS A 124 0.60 7.95 17.28
CA HIS A 124 0.50 9.25 16.61
C HIS A 124 -0.95 9.67 16.30
N GLN A 125 -1.94 8.89 16.75
CA GLN A 125 -3.37 9.15 16.54
C GLN A 125 -3.71 9.42 15.06
N ILE A 126 -3.13 8.63 14.14
CA ILE A 126 -3.34 8.78 12.72
C ILE A 126 -4.78 8.38 12.36
N ARG A 127 -5.58 9.36 11.91
CA ARG A 127 -6.97 9.14 11.50
C ARG A 127 -7.00 8.54 10.09
N CYS A 128 -7.00 7.21 10.02
CA CYS A 128 -6.99 6.46 8.77
C CYS A 128 -8.08 5.37 8.70
N ASP A 129 -9.16 5.52 9.47
CA ASP A 129 -10.28 4.56 9.50
C ASP A 129 -9.80 3.12 9.76
N TRP A 130 -8.82 2.95 10.65
CA TRP A 130 -8.32 1.63 11.01
C TRP A 130 -9.43 0.78 11.62
N SER A 131 -9.65 -0.38 11.04
CA SER A 131 -10.68 -1.30 11.51
C SER A 131 -10.22 -2.76 11.40
N ASP A 132 -10.33 -3.49 12.49
CA ASP A 132 -10.01 -4.92 12.57
C ASP A 132 -11.15 -5.82 12.06
N TRP A 133 -11.96 -5.31 11.14
CA TRP A 133 -13.06 -6.09 10.55
C TRP A 133 -12.59 -7.38 9.91
N GLY A 134 -11.34 -7.44 9.48
CA GLY A 134 -10.76 -8.57 8.78
C GLY A 134 -11.02 -8.50 7.27
N GLN A 135 -11.12 -9.68 6.65
CA GLN A 135 -11.42 -9.83 5.23
C GLN A 135 -12.20 -11.11 4.99
N ILE A 136 -12.92 -11.19 3.86
CA ILE A 136 -13.55 -12.41 3.37
C ILE A 136 -13.02 -12.71 1.97
N TYR A 137 -12.45 -13.89 1.76
CA TYR A 137 -12.28 -14.43 0.43
C TYR A 137 -13.61 -14.99 -0.06
N VAL A 138 -14.00 -14.64 -1.27
CA VAL A 138 -15.34 -14.91 -1.80
C VAL A 138 -15.29 -15.65 -3.14
N SER A 139 -16.34 -16.44 -3.38
CA SER A 139 -16.56 -17.14 -4.64
C SER A 139 -18.00 -16.90 -5.14
N ALA A 140 -18.13 -16.79 -6.47
CA ALA A 140 -19.39 -16.75 -7.18
C ALA A 140 -19.43 -17.77 -8.34
N THR A 141 -18.45 -18.68 -8.40
CA THR A 141 -18.33 -19.68 -9.46
C THR A 141 -17.80 -21.01 -8.93
N PRO A 142 -18.14 -22.14 -9.56
CA PRO A 142 -17.61 -23.45 -9.14
C PRO A 142 -16.08 -23.51 -9.10
N GLN A 143 -15.39 -22.86 -10.05
CA GLN A 143 -13.93 -22.76 -10.05
C GLN A 143 -13.40 -21.93 -8.87
N GLY A 144 -14.05 -20.80 -8.59
CA GLY A 144 -13.72 -19.97 -7.43
C GLY A 144 -13.94 -20.72 -6.12
N ALA A 145 -15.02 -21.52 -6.02
CA ALA A 145 -15.30 -22.35 -4.87
C ALA A 145 -14.19 -23.40 -4.62
N ALA A 146 -13.79 -24.12 -5.66
CA ALA A 146 -12.68 -25.08 -5.56
C ALA A 146 -11.35 -24.40 -5.13
N HIS A 147 -11.07 -23.21 -5.64
CA HIS A 147 -9.90 -22.44 -5.25
C HIS A 147 -10.00 -21.97 -3.78
N LEU A 148 -11.19 -21.54 -3.36
CA LEU A 148 -11.43 -21.13 -1.98
C LEU A 148 -11.22 -22.28 -0.99
N ASP A 149 -11.58 -23.51 -1.37
CA ASP A 149 -11.33 -24.70 -0.57
C ASP A 149 -9.82 -24.98 -0.41
N VAL A 150 -9.03 -24.81 -1.47
CA VAL A 150 -7.56 -24.93 -1.41
C VAL A 150 -6.98 -23.87 -0.47
N VAL A 151 -7.42 -22.63 -0.58
CA VAL A 151 -7.00 -21.53 0.30
C VAL A 151 -7.35 -21.83 1.75
N GLY A 152 -8.60 -22.22 2.03
CA GLY A 152 -9.05 -22.55 3.37
C GLY A 152 -8.22 -23.66 4.01
N LYS A 153 -8.02 -24.78 3.30
CA LYS A 153 -7.15 -25.89 3.78
C LYS A 153 -5.70 -25.44 4.02
N GLY A 154 -5.15 -24.60 3.13
CA GLY A 154 -3.81 -24.06 3.30
C GLY A 154 -3.68 -23.22 4.57
N LEU A 155 -4.64 -22.36 4.85
CA LEU A 155 -4.66 -21.54 6.06
C LEU A 155 -4.86 -22.36 7.32
N GLU A 156 -5.75 -23.35 7.29
CA GLU A 156 -5.94 -24.32 8.38
C GLU A 156 -4.65 -25.09 8.71
N SER A 157 -3.91 -25.53 7.68
CA SER A 157 -2.63 -26.22 7.88
C SER A 157 -1.53 -25.34 8.49
N LEU A 158 -1.69 -24.02 8.40
CA LEU A 158 -0.85 -23.01 9.06
C LEU A 158 -1.40 -22.53 10.41
N GLU A 159 -2.48 -23.19 10.90
CA GLU A 159 -3.15 -22.84 12.16
C GLU A 159 -3.72 -21.41 12.18
N VAL A 160 -4.03 -20.86 10.99
CA VAL A 160 -4.71 -19.54 10.87
C VAL A 160 -6.19 -19.74 11.14
N PRO A 161 -6.78 -19.04 12.13
CA PRO A 161 -8.20 -19.13 12.40
C PRO A 161 -9.02 -18.60 11.21
N ILE A 162 -9.88 -19.45 10.65
CA ILE A 162 -10.80 -19.10 9.59
C ILE A 162 -12.25 -19.44 9.98
N ARG A 163 -13.20 -18.74 9.37
CA ARG A 163 -14.62 -19.08 9.41
C ARG A 163 -15.14 -19.25 7.99
N ARG A 164 -15.68 -20.40 7.68
CA ARG A 164 -16.37 -20.67 6.40
C ARG A 164 -17.78 -20.11 6.48
N LEU A 165 -18.20 -19.42 5.44
CA LEU A 165 -19.50 -18.76 5.33
C LEU A 165 -20.25 -19.37 4.14
N GLY A 166 -21.49 -19.75 4.37
CA GLY A 166 -22.44 -20.13 3.31
C GLY A 166 -23.12 -18.92 2.68
N GLN A 167 -23.96 -19.17 1.66
CA GLN A 167 -24.63 -18.12 0.91
C GLN A 167 -25.52 -17.22 1.78
N ASP A 168 -26.28 -17.82 2.72
CA ASP A 168 -27.17 -17.06 3.61
C ASP A 168 -26.38 -16.16 4.57
N GLU A 169 -25.24 -16.64 5.08
CA GLU A 169 -24.34 -15.83 5.91
C GLU A 169 -23.67 -14.70 5.09
N MET A 170 -23.31 -14.99 3.83
CA MET A 170 -22.81 -13.95 2.92
C MET A 170 -23.86 -12.89 2.64
N GLU A 171 -25.11 -13.28 2.37
CA GLU A 171 -26.22 -12.35 2.18
C GLU A 171 -26.44 -11.48 3.42
N ALA A 172 -26.39 -12.06 4.62
CA ALA A 172 -26.52 -11.29 5.86
C ALA A 172 -25.41 -10.24 6.02
N VAL A 173 -24.19 -10.52 5.55
CA VAL A 173 -23.06 -9.59 5.62
C VAL A 173 -23.17 -8.46 4.59
N ILE A 174 -23.49 -8.79 3.32
CA ILE A 174 -23.34 -7.86 2.19
C ILE A 174 -24.67 -7.44 1.54
N GLY A 175 -25.79 -8.08 1.88
CA GLY A 175 -27.10 -7.81 1.28
C GLY A 175 -27.27 -8.40 -0.12
N SER A 176 -26.46 -9.39 -0.51
CA SER A 176 -26.51 -9.96 -1.87
C SER A 176 -26.21 -11.46 -1.86
N ARG A 177 -26.95 -12.20 -2.68
CA ARG A 177 -26.71 -13.63 -2.93
C ARG A 177 -25.74 -13.91 -4.09
N PHE A 178 -25.04 -12.88 -4.57
CA PHE A 178 -24.10 -13.03 -5.69
C PHE A 178 -22.96 -13.99 -5.37
N TYR A 179 -22.46 -13.98 -4.12
CA TYR A 179 -21.43 -14.92 -3.67
C TYR A 179 -22.08 -16.13 -2.99
N ASP A 180 -21.71 -17.32 -3.43
CA ASP A 180 -22.25 -18.59 -2.92
C ASP A 180 -21.58 -19.02 -1.60
N ARG A 181 -20.34 -18.57 -1.36
CA ARG A 181 -19.57 -18.88 -0.14
C ARG A 181 -18.44 -17.92 0.09
N GLY A 182 -17.92 -17.91 1.34
CA GLY A 182 -16.77 -17.14 1.73
C GLY A 182 -15.89 -17.84 2.77
N VAL A 183 -14.67 -17.37 2.89
CA VAL A 183 -13.77 -17.70 4.01
C VAL A 183 -13.36 -16.40 4.67
N ARG A 184 -13.85 -16.17 5.89
CA ARG A 184 -13.52 -15.00 6.71
C ARG A 184 -12.26 -15.25 7.50
N LEU A 185 -11.35 -14.28 7.49
CA LEU A 185 -10.12 -14.27 8.25
C LEU A 185 -10.12 -13.09 9.22
N ALA A 186 -9.73 -13.37 10.46
CA ALA A 186 -9.37 -12.36 11.43
C ALA A 186 -7.89 -11.95 11.27
N GLY A 187 -7.48 -10.89 11.97
CA GLY A 187 -6.09 -10.43 12.01
C GLY A 187 -5.66 -9.52 10.87
N SER A 188 -6.49 -9.35 9.84
CA SER A 188 -6.34 -8.31 8.82
C SER A 188 -7.11 -7.07 9.23
N ALA A 189 -6.70 -5.88 8.72
CA ALA A 189 -7.43 -4.65 8.95
C ALA A 189 -7.82 -3.97 7.62
N LEU A 190 -8.81 -3.10 7.70
CA LEU A 190 -9.21 -2.18 6.64
C LEU A 190 -8.79 -0.77 7.05
N VAL A 191 -8.24 -0.01 6.10
CA VAL A 191 -7.82 1.38 6.34
C VAL A 191 -8.20 2.28 5.17
N GLN A 192 -8.28 3.59 5.39
CA GLN A 192 -8.24 4.57 4.32
C GLN A 192 -6.76 4.78 3.93
N PRO A 193 -6.29 4.24 2.80
CA PRO A 193 -4.85 4.11 2.55
C PRO A 193 -4.16 5.45 2.32
N ALA A 194 -4.81 6.43 1.69
CA ALA A 194 -4.20 7.75 1.47
C ALA A 194 -4.07 8.53 2.80
N ALA A 195 -5.06 8.42 3.69
CA ALA A 195 -5.01 9.02 5.03
C ALA A 195 -3.88 8.41 5.86
N MET A 196 -3.76 7.08 5.82
CA MET A 196 -2.67 6.37 6.51
C MET A 196 -1.30 6.85 6.03
N MET A 197 -1.10 6.90 4.72
CA MET A 197 0.18 7.33 4.16
C MET A 197 0.51 8.78 4.53
N ARG A 198 -0.47 9.69 4.44
CA ARG A 198 -0.29 11.10 4.86
C ARG A 198 0.05 11.22 6.34
N GLY A 199 -0.64 10.45 7.18
CA GLY A 199 -0.36 10.41 8.62
C GLY A 199 1.04 9.89 8.93
N LEU A 200 1.47 8.82 8.26
CA LEU A 200 2.83 8.27 8.42
C LEU A 200 3.90 9.28 7.98
N GLY A 201 3.66 10.02 6.89
CA GLY A 201 4.57 11.08 6.43
C GLY A 201 4.64 12.26 7.40
N ALA A 202 3.49 12.68 7.94
CA ALA A 202 3.40 13.81 8.87
C ALA A 202 4.01 13.51 10.26
N THR A 203 4.22 12.24 10.59
CA THR A 203 4.71 11.79 11.90
C THR A 203 6.12 11.17 11.83
N LEU A 204 6.89 11.51 10.81
CA LEU A 204 8.29 11.08 10.71
C LEU A 204 9.12 11.64 11.86
N PRO A 205 10.17 10.92 12.31
CA PRO A 205 11.08 11.40 13.35
C PRO A 205 11.75 12.74 12.98
N PRO A 206 12.20 13.55 13.96
CA PRO A 206 12.69 14.90 13.72
C PRO A 206 13.97 14.99 12.88
N ASN A 207 14.76 13.90 12.82
CA ASN A 207 15.94 13.83 11.96
C ASN A 207 15.64 13.35 10.51
N VAL A 208 14.35 13.22 10.16
CA VAL A 208 13.88 12.93 8.80
C VAL A 208 13.22 14.16 8.20
N THR A 209 13.71 14.62 7.06
CA THR A 209 13.09 15.68 6.27
C THR A 209 12.37 15.07 5.07
N LEU A 210 11.07 15.32 4.98
CA LEU A 210 10.24 14.89 3.85
C LEU A 210 10.13 16.03 2.84
N TYR A 211 10.64 15.81 1.64
CA TYR A 211 10.46 16.68 0.49
C TYR A 211 9.42 16.10 -0.45
N GLU A 212 8.39 16.86 -0.73
CA GLU A 212 7.32 16.51 -1.67
C GLU A 212 7.40 17.39 -2.93
N ASP A 213 6.65 17.03 -3.96
CA ASP A 213 6.68 17.73 -5.29
C ASP A 213 8.12 17.92 -5.80
N SER A 214 9.00 16.96 -5.52
CA SER A 214 10.43 17.04 -5.78
C SER A 214 10.92 15.80 -6.56
N PRO A 215 10.45 15.57 -7.79
CA PRO A 215 10.84 14.40 -8.57
C PRO A 215 12.34 14.38 -8.86
N VAL A 216 12.99 13.25 -8.57
CA VAL A 216 14.40 13.05 -8.92
C VAL A 216 14.51 12.80 -10.43
N THR A 217 15.09 13.75 -11.15
CA THR A 217 15.27 13.72 -12.62
C THR A 217 16.61 13.15 -13.05
N GLU A 218 17.63 13.25 -12.18
CA GLU A 218 18.97 12.77 -12.45
C GLU A 218 19.65 12.28 -11.17
N LEU A 219 20.39 11.20 -11.27
CA LEU A 219 21.21 10.62 -10.21
C LEU A 219 22.67 10.50 -10.67
N ARG A 220 23.57 11.02 -9.87
CA ARG A 220 25.02 10.85 -10.05
C ARG A 220 25.66 10.23 -8.81
N ALA A 221 26.53 9.26 -9.02
CA ALA A 221 27.38 8.69 -7.96
C ALA A 221 28.77 9.35 -8.04
N VAL A 222 29.05 10.24 -7.09
CA VAL A 222 30.32 10.98 -6.98
C VAL A 222 30.60 11.16 -5.49
N ALA A 223 31.64 10.60 -4.94
CA ALA A 223 31.93 10.69 -3.49
C ALA A 223 30.65 10.71 -2.61
N GLY A 224 29.74 9.75 -2.83
CA GLY A 224 28.35 9.74 -2.38
C GLY A 224 27.39 9.86 -3.57
N PHE A 225 26.24 10.48 -3.36
CA PHE A 225 25.16 10.59 -4.36
C PHE A 225 24.72 12.05 -4.51
N ARG A 226 24.41 12.44 -5.74
CA ARG A 226 23.77 13.70 -6.06
C ARG A 226 22.47 13.43 -6.83
N LEU A 227 21.38 13.95 -6.30
CA LEU A 227 20.02 13.73 -6.77
C LEU A 227 19.45 15.06 -7.24
N ARG A 228 19.34 15.24 -8.54
CA ARG A 228 18.81 16.47 -9.13
C ARG A 228 17.29 16.45 -9.14
N CYS A 229 16.71 17.54 -8.69
CA CYS A 229 15.28 17.86 -8.77
C CYS A 229 15.08 19.14 -9.58
N PRO A 230 13.83 19.52 -9.95
CA PRO A 230 13.56 20.70 -10.77
C PRO A 230 14.15 22.01 -10.20
N GLU A 231 14.06 22.22 -8.88
CA GLU A 231 14.43 23.48 -8.24
C GLU A 231 15.71 23.38 -7.39
N GLY A 232 16.33 22.19 -7.34
CA GLY A 232 17.54 22.00 -6.51
C GLY A 232 18.17 20.63 -6.64
N GLU A 233 19.08 20.34 -5.71
CA GLU A 233 19.83 19.07 -5.67
C GLU A 233 20.01 18.61 -4.22
N VAL A 234 19.88 17.30 -3.99
CA VAL A 234 20.24 16.66 -2.72
C VAL A 234 21.59 15.98 -2.86
N ALA A 235 22.53 16.30 -1.98
CA ALA A 235 23.77 15.57 -1.78
C ALA A 235 23.60 14.61 -0.59
N ALA A 236 23.90 13.32 -0.77
CA ALA A 236 23.78 12.31 0.29
C ALA A 236 24.96 11.33 0.29
N GLY A 237 25.37 10.90 1.49
CA GLY A 237 26.40 9.87 1.62
C GLY A 237 25.91 8.48 1.22
N LYS A 238 24.65 8.18 1.45
CA LYS A 238 24.01 6.88 1.19
C LYS A 238 22.65 7.07 0.54
N LEU A 239 22.24 6.09 -0.30
CA LEU A 239 21.01 6.16 -1.08
C LEU A 239 20.21 4.87 -0.96
N ILE A 240 18.89 5.02 -0.79
CA ILE A 240 17.92 3.95 -0.86
C ILE A 240 16.88 4.26 -1.93
N LEU A 241 16.64 3.29 -2.79
CA LEU A 241 15.62 3.37 -3.84
C LEU A 241 14.34 2.67 -3.35
N ALA A 242 13.30 3.44 -3.12
CA ALA A 242 11.97 2.97 -2.70
C ALA A 242 10.88 3.47 -3.66
N ASN A 243 11.27 3.82 -4.90
CA ASN A 243 10.44 4.42 -5.92
C ASN A 243 9.78 3.41 -6.88
N HIS A 244 9.52 2.20 -6.39
CA HIS A 244 8.77 1.15 -7.08
C HIS A 244 9.32 0.87 -8.50
N VAL A 245 8.46 0.70 -9.51
CA VAL A 245 8.85 0.46 -10.92
C VAL A 245 9.70 1.58 -11.52
N PHE A 246 9.62 2.80 -10.99
CA PHE A 246 10.41 3.94 -11.46
C PHE A 246 11.92 3.82 -11.15
N ALA A 247 12.34 2.81 -10.40
CA ALA A 247 13.76 2.47 -10.27
C ALA A 247 14.37 2.06 -11.61
N GLU A 248 13.61 1.44 -12.51
CA GLU A 248 14.05 1.12 -13.87
C GLU A 248 14.31 2.37 -14.70
N GLU A 249 13.55 3.44 -14.49
CA GLU A 249 13.68 4.68 -15.24
C GLU A 249 15.01 5.39 -15.00
N ILE A 250 15.58 5.19 -13.82
CA ILE A 250 16.93 5.65 -13.47
C ILE A 250 17.99 4.54 -13.56
N GLY A 251 17.66 3.44 -14.25
CA GLY A 251 18.64 2.42 -14.67
C GLY A 251 18.87 1.26 -13.70
N PHE A 252 18.04 1.11 -12.66
CA PHE A 252 18.12 -0.04 -11.75
C PHE A 252 17.09 -1.10 -12.08
N ALA A 253 17.42 -2.36 -11.81
CA ALA A 253 16.53 -3.51 -12.01
C ALA A 253 15.92 -3.60 -13.42
N ARG A 254 16.60 -3.09 -14.45
CA ARG A 254 16.12 -3.11 -15.84
C ARG A 254 15.78 -4.53 -16.28
N HIS A 255 14.61 -4.67 -16.91
CA HIS A 255 14.09 -5.95 -17.41
C HIS A 255 13.89 -7.01 -16.32
N ARG A 256 13.68 -6.59 -15.07
CA ARG A 256 13.44 -7.46 -13.91
C ARG A 256 12.01 -7.37 -13.40
N THR A 257 11.23 -6.40 -13.88
CA THR A 257 9.85 -6.19 -13.44
C THR A 257 8.91 -6.18 -14.64
N VAL A 258 7.70 -6.68 -14.42
CA VAL A 258 6.58 -6.57 -15.35
C VAL A 258 5.48 -5.81 -14.61
N PRO A 259 5.26 -4.53 -14.94
CA PRO A 259 4.25 -3.75 -14.25
C PRO A 259 2.85 -4.19 -14.66
N ILE A 260 2.01 -4.50 -13.67
CA ILE A 260 0.58 -4.76 -13.85
C ILE A 260 -0.18 -3.65 -13.14
N ALA A 261 -0.94 -2.88 -13.91
CA ALA A 261 -1.83 -1.86 -13.37
C ALA A 261 -3.21 -2.47 -13.07
N THR A 262 -3.77 -2.11 -11.90
CA THR A 262 -5.14 -2.44 -11.56
C THR A 262 -5.96 -1.17 -11.44
N PHE A 263 -7.23 -1.24 -11.84
CA PHE A 263 -8.13 -0.09 -11.84
C PHE A 263 -9.23 -0.31 -10.82
N ALA A 264 -9.50 0.72 -10.04
CA ALA A 264 -10.56 0.73 -9.05
C ALA A 264 -11.43 1.97 -9.21
N SER A 265 -12.73 1.79 -8.99
CA SER A 265 -13.71 2.86 -8.89
C SER A 265 -14.14 3.02 -7.44
N LEU A 266 -14.36 4.26 -7.03
CA LEU A 266 -14.93 4.60 -5.73
C LEU A 266 -16.20 5.42 -5.98
N THR A 267 -17.32 5.01 -5.39
CA THR A 267 -18.58 5.72 -5.54
C THR A 267 -18.62 7.00 -4.70
N ARG A 268 -19.64 7.85 -4.88
CA ARG A 268 -20.08 8.76 -3.84
C ARG A 268 -20.55 7.98 -2.60
N PRO A 269 -20.72 8.60 -1.44
CA PRO A 269 -21.43 7.97 -0.34
C PRO A 269 -22.81 7.51 -0.81
N LEU A 270 -23.21 6.30 -0.41
CA LEU A 270 -24.53 5.75 -0.71
C LEU A 270 -25.61 6.51 0.07
N GLY A 271 -26.75 6.74 -0.57
CA GLY A 271 -27.95 7.25 0.09
C GLY A 271 -28.62 6.20 0.96
N GLU A 272 -29.56 6.60 1.83
CA GLU A 272 -30.23 5.70 2.75
C GLU A 272 -31.02 4.60 2.02
N ALA A 273 -31.65 4.90 0.90
CA ALA A 273 -32.34 3.91 0.08
C ALA A 273 -31.39 2.85 -0.50
N GLU A 274 -30.17 3.24 -0.87
CA GLU A 274 -29.15 2.33 -1.37
C GLU A 274 -28.58 1.47 -0.23
N LYS A 275 -28.33 2.07 0.93
CA LYS A 275 -27.85 1.37 2.12
C LYS A 275 -28.85 0.33 2.64
N ALA A 276 -30.14 0.57 2.48
CA ALA A 276 -31.18 -0.37 2.87
C ALA A 276 -31.11 -1.73 2.13
N HIS A 277 -30.42 -1.78 0.99
CA HIS A 277 -30.16 -3.02 0.25
C HIS A 277 -28.84 -3.72 0.66
N LEU A 278 -28.06 -3.12 1.54
CA LEU A 278 -26.85 -3.75 2.08
C LEU A 278 -27.19 -4.68 3.25
N GLY A 279 -26.26 -5.60 3.55
CA GLY A 279 -26.36 -6.44 4.74
C GLY A 279 -26.18 -5.67 6.06
N ALA A 280 -26.09 -6.40 7.15
CA ALA A 280 -26.02 -5.83 8.50
C ALA A 280 -24.70 -5.14 8.83
N GLU A 281 -23.63 -5.40 8.06
CA GLU A 281 -22.31 -4.86 8.35
C GLU A 281 -22.17 -3.41 7.88
N LYS A 282 -21.66 -2.54 8.74
CA LYS A 282 -21.39 -1.12 8.41
C LYS A 282 -20.22 -0.93 7.45
N GLN A 283 -19.39 -1.93 7.33
CA GLN A 283 -18.26 -2.02 6.40
C GLN A 283 -17.95 -3.48 6.10
N PHE A 284 -17.37 -3.74 4.95
CA PHE A 284 -16.82 -5.05 4.62
C PHE A 284 -15.68 -4.95 3.60
N GLY A 285 -14.85 -5.99 3.56
CA GLY A 285 -13.78 -6.13 2.58
C GLY A 285 -13.79 -7.53 1.98
N LEU A 286 -14.05 -7.62 0.68
CA LEU A 286 -14.14 -8.86 -0.06
C LEU A 286 -12.99 -8.97 -1.05
N LEU A 287 -12.28 -10.09 -0.97
CA LEU A 287 -11.23 -10.44 -1.92
C LEU A 287 -11.68 -11.65 -2.75
N PRO A 288 -11.49 -11.64 -4.06
CA PRO A 288 -11.86 -12.78 -4.87
C PRO A 288 -10.94 -13.97 -4.57
N ALA A 289 -11.50 -15.16 -4.50
CA ALA A 289 -10.71 -16.39 -4.46
C ALA A 289 -9.91 -16.59 -5.76
N SER A 290 -10.48 -16.19 -6.89
CA SER A 290 -9.77 -16.20 -8.18
C SER A 290 -8.94 -14.92 -8.35
N PRO A 291 -7.68 -15.01 -8.84
CA PRO A 291 -6.85 -13.84 -9.12
C PRO A 291 -7.49 -12.79 -10.04
N ASN A 292 -8.35 -13.23 -10.95
CA ASN A 292 -9.02 -12.39 -11.95
C ASN A 292 -10.36 -11.82 -11.45
N GLY A 293 -10.76 -12.11 -10.21
CA GLY A 293 -12.02 -11.64 -9.64
C GLY A 293 -11.97 -10.20 -9.15
N SER A 294 -13.14 -9.69 -8.77
CA SER A 294 -13.29 -8.32 -8.28
C SER A 294 -13.03 -8.23 -6.78
N THR A 295 -12.27 -7.23 -6.36
CA THR A 295 -12.19 -6.80 -4.96
C THR A 295 -13.32 -5.81 -4.71
N VAL A 296 -14.11 -6.01 -3.66
CA VAL A 296 -15.20 -5.11 -3.28
C VAL A 296 -15.04 -4.70 -1.83
N ARG A 297 -15.25 -3.43 -1.54
CA ARG A 297 -15.19 -2.91 -0.18
C ARG A 297 -16.30 -1.89 0.06
N LEU A 298 -17.02 -2.02 1.17
CA LEU A 298 -17.83 -0.96 1.76
C LEU A 298 -17.00 -0.22 2.78
N THR A 299 -16.89 1.09 2.65
CA THR A 299 -16.13 1.98 3.54
C THR A 299 -16.99 2.48 4.70
N LEU A 300 -16.36 2.96 5.77
CA LEU A 300 -17.09 3.52 6.93
C LEU A 300 -17.91 4.76 6.58
N ASP A 301 -17.49 5.54 5.58
CA ASP A 301 -18.26 6.69 5.07
C ASP A 301 -19.32 6.30 4.04
N GLY A 302 -19.60 5.00 3.88
CA GLY A 302 -20.69 4.47 3.07
C GLY A 302 -20.44 4.49 1.57
N ARG A 303 -19.19 4.35 1.11
CA ARG A 303 -18.85 4.23 -0.32
C ARG A 303 -18.56 2.78 -0.68
N ILE A 304 -18.83 2.42 -1.92
CA ILE A 304 -18.35 1.15 -2.48
C ILE A 304 -17.09 1.42 -3.30
N LEU A 305 -16.02 0.70 -2.97
CA LEU A 305 -14.86 0.56 -3.83
C LEU A 305 -14.94 -0.77 -4.55
N MET A 306 -14.69 -0.74 -5.86
CA MET A 306 -14.59 -1.95 -6.69
C MET A 306 -13.33 -1.89 -7.55
N ARG A 307 -12.44 -2.89 -7.40
CA ARG A 307 -11.32 -3.14 -8.28
C ARG A 307 -11.61 -4.39 -9.11
N ASN A 308 -11.72 -4.25 -10.43
CA ASN A 308 -12.18 -5.32 -11.30
C ASN A 308 -11.42 -5.45 -12.63
N THR A 309 -10.48 -4.56 -12.89
CA THR A 309 -9.77 -4.56 -14.17
C THR A 309 -8.28 -4.50 -13.91
N MET A 310 -7.51 -5.18 -14.76
CA MET A 310 -6.06 -5.10 -14.79
C MET A 310 -5.55 -5.08 -16.22
N SER A 311 -4.40 -4.43 -16.42
CA SER A 311 -3.67 -4.40 -17.68
C SER A 311 -2.17 -4.40 -17.45
N TYR A 312 -1.41 -4.75 -18.45
CA TYR A 312 0.01 -4.45 -18.49
C TYR A 312 0.19 -2.93 -18.66
N ALA A 313 1.09 -2.34 -17.87
CA ALA A 313 1.36 -0.90 -17.85
C ALA A 313 2.71 -0.57 -18.51
#